data_2049bfe0a50eea4f96714122dafef7b0
#
_entry.id   2049bfe0a50eea4f96714122dafef7b0
#
_cell.length_a   1.000
_cell.length_b   1.000
_cell.length_c   1.000
_cell.angle_alpha   90.00
_cell.angle_beta   90.00
_cell.angle_gamma   90.00
#
_symmetry.space_group_name_H-M   'P 1'
#
loop_
_entity.id
_entity.type
_entity.pdbx_description
1 polymer ?
#
loop_
_entity_poly.entity_id
_entity_poly.type
_entity_poly.pdbx_seq_one_letter_code
_entity_poly.pdbx_strand_id
1 'polypeptide(L)'
;MFDDALPADMAVESGDPREPSVPLFPEELALVASAVEKRQLEFGRGRQCARAALRRLGFADRPLLSGDQREPLWPVGVVGSITHTQGLCVAAVGQQRDYAGVGIDVEPSAPLPRAVADRVASEAEMSALDSMPPLLAARLIFSAKEAFYKCQFYRTRQFLGFFDVSLELEAEGEFAVHLLVDAGPLLRGDRFRGRWRQRNGFLFSAIVMPSEHRR
;
A
#
# COMPACT_ATOMS: atom_id res chain seq x y z
N MET A 1 11.06 9.44 -0.37
CA MET A 1 9.88 8.98 -1.12
C MET A 1 8.66 8.88 -0.22
N PHE A 2 8.68 8.05 0.82
CA PHE A 2 7.68 7.99 1.90
C PHE A 2 8.16 8.63 3.22
N ASP A 3 9.27 9.38 3.18
CA ASP A 3 10.00 9.85 4.38
C ASP A 3 9.14 10.67 5.35
N ASP A 4 8.16 11.41 4.80
CA ASP A 4 7.22 12.22 5.61
C ASP A 4 5.84 11.57 5.77
N ALA A 5 5.60 10.41 5.11
CA ALA A 5 4.30 9.75 5.11
C ALA A 5 4.25 8.53 6.03
N LEU A 6 5.40 7.98 6.39
CA LEU A 6 5.54 6.84 7.31
C LEU A 6 6.37 7.22 8.53
N PRO A 7 6.17 6.56 9.69
CA PRO A 7 7.03 6.70 10.86
C PRO A 7 8.49 6.40 10.55
N ALA A 8 9.41 7.15 11.17
CA ALA A 8 10.85 7.06 10.92
C ALA A 8 11.50 5.71 11.35
N ASP A 9 10.85 4.96 12.21
CA ASP A 9 11.26 3.63 12.67
C ASP A 9 10.80 2.49 11.75
N MET A 10 10.07 2.81 10.67
CA MET A 10 9.76 1.86 9.61
C MET A 10 10.89 1.80 8.58
N ALA A 11 11.15 0.62 8.06
CA ALA A 11 12.09 0.45 6.96
C ALA A 11 11.36 0.49 5.61
N VAL A 12 11.83 1.37 4.72
CA VAL A 12 11.27 1.53 3.36
C VAL A 12 12.40 1.34 2.36
N GLU A 13 12.12 0.53 1.33
CA GLU A 13 13.04 0.27 0.22
C GLU A 13 12.30 0.36 -1.12
N SER A 14 13.01 0.82 -2.14
CA SER A 14 12.44 0.99 -3.48
C SER A 14 13.42 0.59 -4.57
N GLY A 15 12.91 0.29 -5.77
CA GLY A 15 13.72 -0.02 -6.93
C GLY A 15 12.90 -0.05 -8.22
N ASP A 16 13.57 0.09 -9.35
CA ASP A 16 12.95 -0.02 -10.66
C ASP A 16 12.86 -1.50 -11.09
N PRO A 17 11.68 -2.03 -11.42
CA PRO A 17 11.53 -3.42 -11.86
C PRO A 17 12.25 -3.72 -13.19
N ARG A 18 12.64 -2.70 -13.97
CA ARG A 18 13.38 -2.84 -15.23
C ARG A 18 14.89 -3.00 -15.02
N GLU A 19 15.41 -2.64 -13.87
CA GLU A 19 16.82 -2.83 -13.55
C GLU A 19 17.14 -4.30 -13.26
N PRO A 20 18.39 -4.74 -13.50
CA PRO A 20 18.83 -6.08 -13.13
C PRO A 20 18.51 -6.39 -11.66
N SER A 21 18.00 -7.57 -11.42
CA SER A 21 17.55 -7.98 -10.10
C SER A 21 18.38 -9.16 -9.56
N VAL A 22 18.52 -9.23 -8.23
CA VAL A 22 19.03 -10.43 -7.56
C VAL A 22 18.04 -11.58 -7.81
N PRO A 23 18.49 -12.80 -8.09
CA PRO A 23 17.60 -13.92 -8.29
C PRO A 23 16.59 -14.10 -7.14
N LEU A 24 15.38 -14.48 -7.51
CA LEU A 24 14.36 -14.91 -6.55
C LEU A 24 14.76 -16.24 -5.93
N PHE A 25 14.27 -16.51 -4.73
CA PHE A 25 14.31 -17.84 -4.18
C PHE A 25 13.47 -18.80 -5.05
N PRO A 26 13.80 -20.09 -5.13
CA PRO A 26 13.04 -21.07 -5.93
C PRO A 26 11.54 -21.06 -5.60
N GLU A 27 11.20 -20.93 -4.32
CA GLU A 27 9.82 -20.88 -3.83
C GLU A 27 9.08 -19.61 -4.28
N GLU A 28 9.76 -18.47 -4.36
CA GLU A 28 9.19 -17.22 -4.88
C GLU A 28 9.02 -17.29 -6.40
N LEU A 29 10.01 -17.87 -7.11
CA LEU A 29 9.94 -18.03 -8.57
C LEU A 29 8.77 -18.91 -8.98
N ALA A 30 8.48 -19.96 -8.21
CA ALA A 30 7.34 -20.85 -8.47
C ALA A 30 5.99 -20.11 -8.45
N LEU A 31 5.85 -19.04 -7.64
CA LEU A 31 4.62 -18.25 -7.54
C LEU A 31 4.31 -17.44 -8.82
N VAL A 32 5.30 -17.20 -9.66
CA VAL A 32 5.15 -16.35 -10.86
C VAL A 32 5.65 -17.03 -12.14
N ALA A 33 5.97 -18.33 -12.08
CA ALA A 33 6.53 -19.07 -13.20
C ALA A 33 5.64 -19.04 -14.48
N SER A 34 4.33 -19.00 -14.31
CA SER A 34 3.36 -18.89 -15.40
C SER A 34 2.94 -17.46 -15.76
N ALA A 35 3.44 -16.46 -15.06
CA ALA A 35 3.10 -15.07 -15.30
C ALA A 35 3.88 -14.50 -16.50
N VAL A 36 3.33 -13.46 -17.13
CA VAL A 36 4.05 -12.70 -18.17
C VAL A 36 5.29 -12.04 -17.57
N GLU A 37 6.32 -11.85 -18.40
CA GLU A 37 7.62 -11.31 -17.99
C GLU A 37 7.52 -10.02 -17.15
N LYS A 38 6.70 -9.07 -17.58
CA LYS A 38 6.46 -7.83 -16.85
C LYS A 38 6.04 -8.12 -15.39
N ARG A 39 5.13 -9.07 -15.18
CA ARG A 39 4.65 -9.45 -13.84
C ARG A 39 5.74 -10.14 -13.01
N GLN A 40 6.57 -10.96 -13.65
CA GLN A 40 7.72 -11.59 -13.00
C GLN A 40 8.73 -10.55 -12.51
N LEU A 41 9.03 -9.54 -13.33
CA LEU A 41 9.94 -8.44 -12.97
C LEU A 41 9.39 -7.59 -11.81
N GLU A 42 8.12 -7.18 -11.87
CA GLU A 42 7.46 -6.41 -10.81
C GLU A 42 7.42 -7.19 -9.49
N PHE A 43 7.03 -8.47 -9.56
CA PHE A 43 7.02 -9.35 -8.38
C PHE A 43 8.43 -9.51 -7.81
N GLY A 44 9.41 -9.80 -8.65
CA GLY A 44 10.80 -9.99 -8.25
C GLY A 44 11.37 -8.75 -7.56
N ARG A 45 11.18 -7.57 -8.15
CA ARG A 45 11.63 -6.31 -7.56
C ARG A 45 10.91 -6.02 -6.24
N GLY A 46 9.60 -6.24 -6.17
CA GLY A 46 8.85 -6.07 -4.93
C GLY A 46 9.37 -6.96 -3.79
N ARG A 47 9.71 -8.23 -4.08
CA ARG A 47 10.31 -9.17 -3.10
C ARG A 47 11.71 -8.72 -2.66
N GLN A 48 12.52 -8.19 -3.56
CA GLN A 48 13.84 -7.66 -3.23
C GLN A 48 13.74 -6.43 -2.32
N CYS A 49 12.87 -5.48 -2.65
CA CYS A 49 12.63 -4.32 -1.79
C CYS A 49 12.16 -4.76 -0.40
N ALA A 50 11.25 -5.73 -0.33
CA ALA A 50 10.75 -6.26 0.94
C ALA A 50 11.87 -6.91 1.77
N ARG A 51 12.72 -7.74 1.16
CA ARG A 51 13.88 -8.35 1.86
C ARG A 51 14.90 -7.30 2.30
N ALA A 52 15.19 -6.30 1.46
CA ALA A 52 16.07 -5.20 1.83
C ALA A 52 15.53 -4.42 3.04
N ALA A 53 14.23 -4.12 3.06
CA ALA A 53 13.58 -3.49 4.20
C ALA A 53 13.60 -4.38 5.46
N LEU A 54 13.36 -5.69 5.33
CA LEU A 54 13.44 -6.66 6.43
C LEU A 54 14.85 -6.74 7.03
N ARG A 55 15.91 -6.71 6.20
CA ARG A 55 17.31 -6.68 6.69
C ARG A 55 17.59 -5.47 7.57
N ARG A 56 17.00 -4.29 7.24
CA ARG A 56 17.15 -3.09 8.08
C ARG A 56 16.50 -3.24 9.46
N LEU A 57 15.50 -4.12 9.59
CA LEU A 57 14.90 -4.49 10.87
C LEU A 57 15.61 -5.69 11.56
N GLY A 58 16.73 -6.19 10.99
CA GLY A 58 17.51 -7.28 11.56
C GLY A 58 17.05 -8.69 11.17
N PHE A 59 16.13 -8.84 10.21
CA PHE A 59 15.66 -10.14 9.73
C PHE A 59 16.62 -10.71 8.67
N ALA A 60 16.90 -12.01 8.75
CA ALA A 60 17.68 -12.73 7.74
C ALA A 60 16.89 -12.88 6.44
N ASP A 61 17.61 -12.96 5.31
CA ASP A 61 17.01 -13.24 4.01
C ASP A 61 16.33 -14.61 3.98
N ARG A 62 15.06 -14.60 3.65
CA ARG A 62 14.22 -15.80 3.47
C ARG A 62 13.23 -15.57 2.34
N PRO A 63 12.70 -16.65 1.72
CA PRO A 63 11.60 -16.52 0.78
C PRO A 63 10.41 -15.78 1.40
N LEU A 64 9.88 -14.79 0.71
CA LEU A 64 8.65 -14.10 1.09
C LEU A 64 7.51 -14.62 0.21
N LEU A 65 6.76 -15.58 0.73
CA LEU A 65 5.69 -16.25 0.01
C LEU A 65 4.43 -15.38 -0.07
N SER A 66 3.42 -15.88 -0.77
CA SER A 66 2.10 -15.24 -0.86
C SER A 66 1.04 -16.14 -0.23
N GLY A 67 0.08 -15.53 0.46
CA GLY A 67 -1.11 -16.20 0.93
C GLY A 67 -2.17 -16.36 -0.16
N ASP A 68 -3.35 -16.85 0.21
CA ASP A 68 -4.45 -17.20 -0.70
C ASP A 68 -5.01 -15.99 -1.46
N GLN A 69 -4.94 -14.80 -0.87
CA GLN A 69 -5.35 -13.54 -1.51
C GLN A 69 -4.15 -12.80 -2.14
N ARG A 70 -3.03 -13.50 -2.36
CA ARG A 70 -1.77 -12.99 -2.92
C ARG A 70 -1.05 -11.97 -2.03
N GLU A 71 -1.50 -11.82 -0.80
CA GLU A 71 -0.81 -10.97 0.19
C GLU A 71 0.57 -11.55 0.55
N PRO A 72 1.58 -10.71 0.84
CA PRO A 72 2.86 -11.18 1.34
C PRO A 72 2.71 -11.84 2.72
N LEU A 73 3.31 -13.03 2.90
CA LEU A 73 3.39 -13.70 4.20
C LEU A 73 4.62 -13.21 4.96
N TRP A 74 4.45 -12.15 5.74
CA TRP A 74 5.53 -11.54 6.50
C TRP A 74 6.06 -12.47 7.60
N PRO A 75 7.35 -12.37 7.99
CA PRO A 75 7.88 -13.05 9.16
C PRO A 75 7.09 -12.71 10.42
N VAL A 76 7.08 -13.64 11.40
CA VAL A 76 6.48 -13.38 12.71
C VAL A 76 7.09 -12.13 13.34
N GLY A 77 6.25 -11.25 13.86
CA GLY A 77 6.65 -9.98 14.45
C GLY A 77 6.82 -8.83 13.47
N VAL A 78 6.45 -9.01 12.19
CA VAL A 78 6.51 -7.97 11.16
C VAL A 78 5.14 -7.71 10.56
N VAL A 79 4.86 -6.44 10.29
CA VAL A 79 3.81 -5.98 9.39
C VAL A 79 4.45 -5.28 8.19
N GLY A 80 3.84 -5.38 7.02
CA GLY A 80 4.42 -4.76 5.83
C GLY A 80 3.46 -4.61 4.67
N SER A 81 3.88 -3.85 3.68
CA SER A 81 3.13 -3.62 2.45
C SER A 81 4.08 -3.48 1.27
N ILE A 82 3.66 -3.99 0.12
CA ILE A 82 4.38 -3.87 -1.15
C ILE A 82 3.44 -3.21 -2.15
N THR A 83 3.98 -2.27 -2.91
CA THR A 83 3.29 -1.66 -4.04
C THR A 83 4.21 -1.56 -5.24
N HIS A 84 3.63 -1.49 -6.44
CA HIS A 84 4.38 -1.26 -7.66
C HIS A 84 3.52 -0.51 -8.67
N THR A 85 4.19 0.28 -9.48
CA THR A 85 3.64 0.91 -10.67
C THR A 85 4.69 0.88 -11.77
N GLN A 86 4.42 1.49 -12.92
CA GLN A 86 5.38 1.52 -14.03
C GLN A 86 6.69 2.19 -13.60
N GLY A 87 7.78 1.43 -13.57
CA GLY A 87 9.12 1.92 -13.24
C GLY A 87 9.42 2.07 -11.75
N LEU A 88 8.54 1.66 -10.84
CA LEU A 88 8.76 1.78 -9.41
C LEU A 88 8.10 0.65 -8.63
N CYS A 89 8.89 -0.03 -7.80
CA CYS A 89 8.41 -0.91 -6.73
C CYS A 89 8.85 -0.35 -5.40
N VAL A 90 7.99 -0.45 -4.38
CA VAL A 90 8.29 -0.01 -3.02
C VAL A 90 7.79 -1.05 -2.03
N ALA A 91 8.56 -1.27 -0.98
CA ALA A 91 8.14 -2.05 0.18
C ALA A 91 8.38 -1.25 1.46
N ALA A 92 7.43 -1.32 2.39
CA ALA A 92 7.54 -0.75 3.72
C ALA A 92 7.26 -1.85 4.75
N VAL A 93 8.08 -1.92 5.81
CA VAL A 93 7.92 -2.88 6.90
C VAL A 93 8.11 -2.21 8.26
N GLY A 94 7.39 -2.69 9.25
CA GLY A 94 7.49 -2.24 10.64
C GLY A 94 7.35 -3.41 11.61
N GLN A 95 7.67 -3.20 12.88
CA GLN A 95 7.53 -4.23 13.90
C GLN A 95 6.07 -4.35 14.36
N GLN A 96 5.53 -5.56 14.44
CA GLN A 96 4.15 -5.84 14.83
C GLN A 96 3.84 -5.38 16.27
N ARG A 97 4.84 -5.31 17.14
CA ARG A 97 4.67 -4.78 18.50
C ARG A 97 4.29 -3.29 18.49
N ASP A 98 4.73 -2.55 17.46
CA ASP A 98 4.50 -1.11 17.32
C ASP A 98 3.32 -0.80 16.40
N TYR A 99 3.04 -1.68 15.42
CA TYR A 99 2.05 -1.47 14.38
C TYR A 99 1.15 -2.68 14.18
N ALA A 100 -0.16 -2.46 14.15
CA ALA A 100 -1.15 -3.48 13.83
C ALA A 100 -1.31 -3.70 12.32
N GLY A 101 -0.89 -2.75 11.50
CA GLY A 101 -0.91 -2.84 10.04
C GLY A 101 -0.23 -1.64 9.39
N VAL A 102 0.24 -1.84 8.18
CA VAL A 102 0.76 -0.81 7.29
C VAL A 102 0.28 -1.06 5.87
N GLY A 103 -0.09 0.00 5.18
CA GLY A 103 -0.44 -0.04 3.77
C GLY A 103 0.20 1.11 3.04
N ILE A 104 0.83 0.81 1.92
CA ILE A 104 1.36 1.80 0.99
C ILE A 104 0.83 1.54 -0.41
N ASP A 105 0.65 2.63 -1.15
CA ASP A 105 0.36 2.55 -2.56
C ASP A 105 1.07 3.64 -3.34
N VAL A 106 1.40 3.35 -4.61
CA VAL A 106 2.03 4.28 -5.52
C VAL A 106 1.37 4.21 -6.89
N GLU A 107 0.95 5.37 -7.39
CA GLU A 107 0.27 5.51 -8.67
C GLU A 107 0.94 6.60 -9.53
N PRO A 108 0.86 6.53 -10.86
CA PRO A 108 1.28 7.65 -11.70
C PRO A 108 0.46 8.90 -11.36
N SER A 109 1.11 10.07 -11.28
CA SER A 109 0.43 11.35 -11.11
C SER A 109 -0.25 11.79 -12.42
N ALA A 110 -1.26 11.03 -12.84
CA ALA A 110 -2.02 11.23 -14.06
C ALA A 110 -3.51 10.97 -13.80
N PRO A 111 -4.44 11.63 -14.52
CA PRO A 111 -5.86 11.41 -14.37
C PRO A 111 -6.24 9.94 -14.49
N LEU A 112 -7.16 9.48 -13.65
CA LEU A 112 -7.75 8.16 -13.76
C LEU A 112 -8.79 8.16 -14.91
N PRO A 113 -8.87 7.12 -15.75
CA PRO A 113 -9.95 7.03 -16.74
C PRO A 113 -11.32 7.13 -16.06
N ARG A 114 -12.25 7.90 -16.63
CA ARG A 114 -13.57 8.17 -16.03
C ARG A 114 -14.31 6.89 -15.63
N ALA A 115 -14.34 5.89 -16.50
CA ALA A 115 -15.00 4.62 -16.20
C ALA A 115 -14.40 3.84 -15.01
N VAL A 116 -13.13 4.10 -14.67
CA VAL A 116 -12.49 3.55 -13.48
C VAL A 116 -12.78 4.44 -12.28
N ALA A 117 -12.71 5.77 -12.45
CA ALA A 117 -13.02 6.74 -11.40
C ALA A 117 -14.42 6.49 -10.80
N ASP A 118 -15.42 6.27 -11.63
CA ASP A 118 -16.80 6.00 -11.22
C ASP A 118 -16.98 4.71 -10.40
N ARG A 119 -15.99 3.80 -10.45
CA ARG A 119 -16.00 2.54 -9.69
C ARG A 119 -15.24 2.61 -8.37
N VAL A 120 -14.47 3.68 -8.15
CA VAL A 120 -13.57 3.78 -7.00
C VAL A 120 -13.86 4.97 -6.10
N ALA A 121 -14.49 6.03 -6.63
CA ALA A 121 -14.74 7.26 -5.93
C ALA A 121 -16.15 7.82 -6.23
N SER A 122 -16.78 8.42 -5.24
CA SER A 122 -17.98 9.20 -5.40
C SER A 122 -17.67 10.58 -5.97
N GLU A 123 -18.66 11.26 -6.55
CA GLU A 123 -18.49 12.64 -7.03
C GLU A 123 -18.13 13.59 -5.89
N ALA A 124 -18.67 13.38 -4.70
CA ALA A 124 -18.34 14.17 -3.52
C ALA A 124 -16.85 14.03 -3.13
N GLU A 125 -16.33 12.80 -3.13
CA GLU A 125 -14.91 12.56 -2.86
C GLU A 125 -14.01 13.23 -3.93
N MET A 126 -14.37 13.12 -5.22
CA MET A 126 -13.60 13.70 -6.32
C MET A 126 -13.57 15.23 -6.32
N SER A 127 -14.60 15.84 -5.74
CA SER A 127 -14.75 17.31 -5.68
C SER A 127 -14.24 17.90 -4.36
N ALA A 128 -13.73 17.10 -3.45
CA ALA A 128 -13.32 17.55 -2.11
C ALA A 128 -12.08 18.45 -2.10
N LEU A 129 -11.26 18.41 -3.15
CA LEU A 129 -10.08 19.28 -3.29
C LEU A 129 -10.24 20.21 -4.49
N ASP A 130 -10.58 21.46 -4.25
CA ASP A 130 -10.70 22.50 -5.30
C ASP A 130 -9.39 22.71 -6.09
N SER A 131 -8.24 22.42 -5.46
CA SER A 131 -6.90 22.57 -6.07
C SER A 131 -6.50 21.45 -7.01
N MET A 132 -7.27 20.35 -7.09
CA MET A 132 -6.93 19.17 -7.87
C MET A 132 -8.02 18.83 -8.90
N PRO A 133 -7.65 18.60 -10.18
CA PRO A 133 -8.65 18.16 -11.18
C PRO A 133 -9.35 16.86 -10.72
N PRO A 134 -10.68 16.74 -10.89
CA PRO A 134 -11.47 15.63 -10.33
C PRO A 134 -10.96 14.23 -10.67
N LEU A 135 -10.50 14.00 -11.91
CA LEU A 135 -9.95 12.67 -12.30
C LEU A 135 -8.55 12.40 -11.75
N LEU A 136 -7.79 13.44 -11.39
CA LEU A 136 -6.54 13.27 -10.65
C LEU A 136 -6.82 13.03 -9.17
N ALA A 137 -7.81 13.72 -8.61
CA ALA A 137 -8.32 13.42 -7.26
C ALA A 137 -8.82 11.96 -7.17
N ALA A 138 -9.54 11.46 -8.19
CA ALA A 138 -9.95 10.06 -8.26
C ALA A 138 -8.75 9.08 -8.25
N ARG A 139 -7.62 9.43 -8.88
CA ARG A 139 -6.39 8.62 -8.82
C ARG A 139 -5.82 8.58 -7.40
N LEU A 140 -5.80 9.72 -6.74
CA LEU A 140 -5.36 9.81 -5.35
C LEU A 140 -6.27 9.01 -4.41
N ILE A 141 -7.59 9.14 -4.59
CA ILE A 141 -8.59 8.38 -3.83
C ILE A 141 -8.41 6.88 -4.03
N PHE A 142 -8.20 6.43 -5.27
CA PHE A 142 -7.87 5.04 -5.58
C PHE A 142 -6.65 4.58 -4.79
N SER A 143 -5.55 5.32 -4.90
CA SER A 143 -4.29 4.99 -4.20
C SER A 143 -4.46 4.96 -2.68
N ALA A 144 -5.18 5.91 -2.08
CA ALA A 144 -5.42 5.96 -0.64
C ALA A 144 -6.31 4.79 -0.16
N LYS A 145 -7.35 4.41 -0.93
CA LYS A 145 -8.20 3.25 -0.62
C LYS A 145 -7.43 1.94 -0.76
N GLU A 146 -6.56 1.80 -1.78
CA GLU A 146 -5.65 0.65 -1.93
C GLU A 146 -4.66 0.56 -0.76
N ALA A 147 -4.08 1.67 -0.32
CA ALA A 147 -3.22 1.70 0.86
C ALA A 147 -3.99 1.25 2.11
N PHE A 148 -5.22 1.74 2.31
CA PHE A 148 -6.07 1.30 3.43
C PHE A 148 -6.41 -0.18 3.34
N TYR A 149 -6.78 -0.68 2.16
CA TYR A 149 -7.06 -2.11 1.94
C TYR A 149 -5.88 -2.98 2.36
N LYS A 150 -4.67 -2.65 1.91
CA LYS A 150 -3.45 -3.39 2.27
C LYS A 150 -3.16 -3.34 3.78
N CYS A 151 -3.43 -2.20 4.41
CA CYS A 151 -3.23 -2.00 5.85
C CYS A 151 -4.20 -2.84 6.69
N GLN A 152 -5.49 -2.78 6.38
CA GLN A 152 -6.54 -3.46 7.15
C GLN A 152 -6.54 -4.98 6.95
N PHE A 153 -6.20 -5.45 5.73
CA PHE A 153 -6.27 -6.86 5.37
C PHE A 153 -5.40 -7.75 6.27
N TYR A 154 -4.25 -7.25 6.71
CA TYR A 154 -3.40 -7.97 7.65
C TYR A 154 -4.17 -8.34 8.95
N ARG A 155 -5.06 -7.45 9.40
CA ARG A 155 -5.80 -7.60 10.64
C ARG A 155 -7.15 -8.33 10.47
N THR A 156 -7.86 -8.04 9.38
CA THR A 156 -9.25 -8.51 9.21
C THR A 156 -9.37 -9.77 8.37
N ARG A 157 -8.43 -9.99 7.44
CA ARG A 157 -8.49 -11.02 6.39
C ARG A 157 -9.75 -10.93 5.52
N GLN A 158 -10.41 -9.77 5.48
CA GLN A 158 -11.63 -9.54 4.73
C GLN A 158 -11.36 -8.62 3.53
N PHE A 159 -12.00 -8.95 2.41
CA PHE A 159 -12.02 -8.08 1.25
C PHE A 159 -12.99 -6.92 1.52
N LEU A 160 -12.56 -5.69 1.25
CA LEU A 160 -13.39 -4.49 1.26
C LEU A 160 -13.42 -3.89 -0.14
N GLY A 161 -14.62 -3.58 -0.62
CA GLY A 161 -14.81 -2.85 -1.87
C GLY A 161 -14.52 -1.36 -1.70
N PHE A 162 -14.37 -0.65 -2.81
CA PHE A 162 -14.08 0.79 -2.80
C PHE A 162 -15.17 1.64 -2.14
N PHE A 163 -16.42 1.15 -2.11
CA PHE A 163 -17.56 1.84 -1.49
C PHE A 163 -17.89 1.33 -0.07
N ASP A 164 -17.11 0.37 0.45
CA ASP A 164 -17.18 -0.02 1.87
C ASP A 164 -16.45 0.98 2.77
N VAL A 165 -15.77 1.94 2.18
CA VAL A 165 -15.13 3.07 2.83
C VAL A 165 -15.44 4.37 2.10
N SER A 166 -15.45 5.48 2.84
CA SER A 166 -15.39 6.82 2.27
C SER A 166 -14.09 7.50 2.62
N LEU A 167 -13.60 8.35 1.73
CA LEU A 167 -12.34 9.06 1.88
C LEU A 167 -12.58 10.56 1.99
N GLU A 168 -11.99 11.18 2.99
CA GLU A 168 -11.90 12.61 3.16
C GLU A 168 -10.46 13.05 2.87
N LEU A 169 -10.28 13.84 1.81
CA LEU A 169 -8.98 14.43 1.52
C LEU A 169 -8.85 15.73 2.33
N GLU A 170 -7.80 15.80 3.13
CA GLU A 170 -7.47 16.96 3.93
C GLU A 170 -6.35 17.77 3.25
N ALA A 171 -6.26 19.06 3.58
CA ALA A 171 -5.15 19.90 3.13
C ALA A 171 -3.80 19.34 3.64
N GLU A 172 -2.70 19.79 3.02
CA GLU A 172 -1.34 19.46 3.46
C GLU A 172 -0.91 17.99 3.30
N GLY A 173 -1.62 17.22 2.46
CA GLY A 173 -1.21 15.86 2.15
C GLY A 173 -1.63 14.83 3.19
N GLU A 174 -2.72 15.08 3.90
CA GLU A 174 -3.37 14.12 4.79
C GLU A 174 -4.69 13.63 4.18
N PHE A 175 -5.13 12.46 4.62
CA PHE A 175 -6.45 11.93 4.31
C PHE A 175 -7.02 11.13 5.49
N ALA A 176 -8.34 11.02 5.54
CA ALA A 176 -9.02 10.13 6.46
C ALA A 176 -9.88 9.12 5.70
N VAL A 177 -9.83 7.87 6.15
CA VAL A 177 -10.71 6.80 5.67
C VAL A 177 -11.75 6.53 6.75
N HIS A 178 -13.02 6.55 6.38
CA HIS A 178 -14.14 6.21 7.25
C HIS A 178 -14.69 4.86 6.81
N LEU A 179 -14.73 3.90 7.73
CA LEU A 179 -15.27 2.56 7.47
C LEU A 179 -16.81 2.61 7.48
N LEU A 180 -17.44 2.12 6.41
CA LEU A 180 -18.91 2.16 6.24
C LEU A 180 -19.58 0.82 6.54
N VAL A 181 -18.79 -0.22 6.77
CA VAL A 181 -19.22 -1.60 7.11
C VAL A 181 -18.39 -2.13 8.28
N ASP A 182 -18.84 -3.17 8.94
CA ASP A 182 -18.01 -3.89 9.91
C ASP A 182 -17.07 -4.85 9.18
N ALA A 183 -15.80 -4.94 9.65
CA ALA A 183 -14.77 -5.78 9.07
C ALA A 183 -13.90 -6.42 10.16
N GLY A 184 -14.27 -7.61 10.61
CA GLY A 184 -13.58 -8.30 11.71
C GLY A 184 -13.57 -7.47 12.98
N PRO A 185 -12.40 -7.08 13.50
CA PRO A 185 -12.28 -6.25 14.70
C PRO A 185 -12.50 -4.74 14.44
N LEU A 186 -12.64 -4.33 13.18
CA LEU A 186 -12.91 -2.95 12.80
C LEU A 186 -14.40 -2.74 12.64
N LEU A 187 -14.90 -1.64 13.19
CA LEU A 187 -16.33 -1.36 13.23
C LEU A 187 -16.71 -0.24 12.27
N ARG A 188 -17.92 -0.29 11.75
CA ARG A 188 -18.52 0.82 11.02
C ARG A 188 -18.41 2.11 11.83
N GLY A 189 -17.92 3.17 11.18
CA GLY A 189 -17.66 4.46 11.81
C GLY A 189 -16.23 4.65 12.30
N ASP A 190 -15.41 3.59 12.31
CA ASP A 190 -13.97 3.75 12.59
C ASP A 190 -13.34 4.69 11.57
N ARG A 191 -12.43 5.54 12.05
CA ARG A 191 -11.70 6.52 11.25
C ARG A 191 -10.20 6.25 11.31
N PHE A 192 -9.56 6.21 10.15
CA PHE A 192 -8.13 5.95 9.99
C PHE A 192 -7.49 7.11 9.25
N ARG A 193 -6.38 7.63 9.76
CA ARG A 193 -5.63 8.72 9.13
C ARG A 193 -4.47 8.17 8.33
N GLY A 194 -4.28 8.73 7.14
CA GLY A 194 -3.16 8.44 6.25
C GLY A 194 -2.55 9.73 5.72
N ARG A 195 -1.46 9.58 4.99
CA ARG A 195 -0.75 10.67 4.33
C ARG A 195 -0.52 10.37 2.87
N TRP A 196 -0.56 11.41 2.07
CA TRP A 196 -0.23 11.32 0.66
C TRP A 196 0.78 12.37 0.25
N ARG A 197 1.54 12.09 -0.81
CA ARG A 197 2.50 13.02 -1.41
C ARG A 197 2.48 12.89 -2.92
N GLN A 198 2.70 13.99 -3.61
CA GLN A 198 2.93 14.01 -5.06
C GLN A 198 4.39 14.40 -5.29
N ARG A 199 5.17 13.50 -5.89
CA ARG A 199 6.60 13.71 -6.15
C ARG A 199 7.05 12.95 -7.40
N ASN A 200 7.90 13.56 -8.22
CA ASN A 200 8.56 12.90 -9.37
C ASN A 200 7.59 12.18 -10.32
N GLY A 201 6.40 12.74 -10.54
CA GLY A 201 5.39 12.16 -11.42
C GLY A 201 4.59 11.01 -10.80
N PHE A 202 4.68 10.78 -9.49
CA PHE A 202 3.91 9.78 -8.76
C PHE A 202 3.10 10.39 -7.63
N LEU A 203 1.99 9.72 -7.30
CA LEU A 203 1.21 9.87 -6.08
C LEU A 203 1.59 8.73 -5.14
N PHE A 204 1.91 9.05 -3.90
CA PHE A 204 2.25 8.13 -2.83
C PHE A 204 1.20 8.23 -1.75
N SER A 205 0.60 7.13 -1.35
CA SER A 205 -0.35 7.05 -0.24
C SER A 205 0.15 6.06 0.81
N ALA A 206 0.08 6.44 2.07
CA ALA A 206 0.48 5.60 3.19
C ALA A 206 -0.51 5.71 4.34
N ILE A 207 -0.78 4.59 4.99
CA ILE A 207 -1.59 4.52 6.19
C ILE A 207 -0.99 3.50 7.15
N VAL A 208 -1.02 3.81 8.45
CA VAL A 208 -0.47 2.96 9.49
C VAL A 208 -1.49 2.85 10.62
N MET A 209 -1.74 1.64 11.06
CA MET A 209 -2.49 1.37 12.27
C MET A 209 -1.51 1.10 13.42
N PRO A 210 -1.48 1.93 14.48
CA PRO A 210 -0.66 1.64 15.65
C PRO A 210 -1.17 0.38 16.35
N SER A 211 -0.27 -0.33 17.02
CA SER A 211 -0.67 -1.42 17.92
C SER A 211 -1.36 -0.87 19.17
N GLU A 212 -2.09 -1.71 19.89
CA GLU A 212 -2.75 -1.33 21.15
C GLU A 212 -1.76 -0.86 22.22
N HIS A 213 -0.51 -1.29 22.12
CA HIS A 213 0.57 -0.93 23.06
C HIS A 213 1.21 0.43 22.76
N ARG A 214 0.88 1.04 21.62
CA ARG A 214 1.43 2.34 21.15
C ARG A 214 0.41 3.49 21.19
N ARG A 215 -0.77 3.21 21.75
CA ARG A 215 -1.85 4.20 21.93
C ARG A 215 -1.68 5.04 23.20
#